data_0f38b23d5b05e4a8e2dbee470638b2f3
#
_entry.id   0f38b23d5b05e4a8e2dbee470638b2f3
#
_cell.length_a   1.000
_cell.length_b   1.000
_cell.length_c   1.000
_cell.angle_alpha   90.00
_cell.angle_beta   90.00
_cell.angle_gamma   90.00
#
_symmetry.space_group_name_H-M   'P 1'
#
loop_
_entity.id
_entity.type
_entity.pdbx_description
1 polymer ?
#
loop_
_entity_poly.entity_id
_entity_poly.type
_entity_poly.pdbx_seq_one_letter_code
_entity_poly.pdbx_strand_id
1 'polypeptide(L)'
;WDERPGKENTADAVTRRASGALAAMRDAQIFALTPPAVPGLGQSTGFEVQILNSGNLSPEQFTAAREKVLAAARADPELSAVRLQEMPDIASLHIELDHQKLAALGLTQADVNTTLSTAWGGRYINDFVDEGRVKRVYVQADMQYRAKPEDLAAWQVRGRDGQMAPFSAFSTISWSMAPPGLSRFNGIPSYQILGQAAPGYSSGE
;
A
#
# COMPACT_ATOMS: atom_id res chain seq x y z
N TRP A 1 -1.98 28.76 23.43
CA TRP A 1 -0.52 28.86 23.65
C TRP A 1 -0.22 29.03 25.15
N ASP A 2 -1.08 29.72 25.88
CA ASP A 2 -0.88 29.99 27.34
C ASP A 2 -0.84 28.69 28.17
N GLU A 3 -1.47 27.62 27.70
CA GLU A 3 -1.47 26.31 28.37
C GLU A 3 -0.25 25.44 28.02
N ARG A 4 0.62 25.90 27.11
CA ARG A 4 1.82 25.17 26.65
C ARG A 4 3.05 26.08 26.62
N PRO A 5 3.49 26.57 27.79
CA PRO A 5 4.67 27.42 27.87
C PRO A 5 5.94 26.59 27.57
N GLY A 6 6.94 27.24 26.95
CA GLY A 6 8.24 26.66 26.68
C GLY A 6 8.44 26.19 25.23
N LYS A 7 9.66 26.34 24.73
CA LYS A 7 10.08 25.94 23.38
C LYS A 7 9.98 24.41 23.16
N GLU A 8 10.08 23.64 24.22
CA GLU A 8 9.96 22.18 24.23
C GLU A 8 8.54 21.68 23.95
N ASN A 9 7.55 22.55 24.07
CA ASN A 9 6.13 22.23 23.84
C ASN A 9 5.62 22.69 22.47
N THR A 10 6.50 23.19 21.61
CA THR A 10 6.16 23.49 20.21
C THR A 10 5.86 22.21 19.45
N ALA A 11 5.03 22.30 18.39
CA ALA A 11 4.69 21.17 17.54
C ALA A 11 5.95 20.44 17.00
N ASP A 12 6.96 21.22 16.54
CA ASP A 12 8.21 20.67 16.02
C ASP A 12 9.03 19.97 17.10
N ALA A 13 9.08 20.50 18.33
CA ALA A 13 9.78 19.87 19.43
C ALA A 13 9.12 18.57 19.87
N VAL A 14 7.78 18.52 19.91
CA VAL A 14 7.02 17.31 20.20
C VAL A 14 7.20 16.28 19.10
N THR A 15 7.11 16.67 17.83
CA THR A 15 7.32 15.79 16.67
C THR A 15 8.71 15.16 16.69
N ARG A 16 9.77 15.94 16.97
CA ARG A 16 11.14 15.42 17.07
C ARG A 16 11.29 14.41 18.22
N ARG A 17 10.75 14.70 19.39
CA ARG A 17 10.78 13.75 20.52
C ARG A 17 10.03 12.46 20.23
N ALA A 18 8.84 12.59 19.64
CA ALA A 18 8.03 11.44 19.22
C ALA A 18 8.76 10.58 18.18
N SER A 19 9.31 11.20 17.12
CA SER A 19 10.07 10.50 16.09
C SER A 19 11.29 9.80 16.65
N GLY A 20 12.03 10.42 17.57
CA GLY A 20 13.18 9.80 18.24
C GLY A 20 12.79 8.60 19.12
N ALA A 21 11.70 8.70 19.88
CA ALA A 21 11.20 7.61 20.71
C ALA A 21 10.68 6.43 19.86
N LEU A 22 10.00 6.73 18.75
CA LEU A 22 9.38 5.74 17.86
C LEU A 22 10.39 5.07 16.92
N ALA A 23 11.51 5.71 16.62
CA ALA A 23 12.59 5.15 15.77
C ALA A 23 13.22 3.86 16.34
N ALA A 24 13.08 3.63 17.63
CA ALA A 24 13.58 2.40 18.28
C ALA A 24 12.66 1.19 18.10
N MET A 25 11.43 1.38 17.62
CA MET A 25 10.48 0.28 17.36
C MET A 25 10.89 -0.50 16.11
N ARG A 26 11.01 -1.83 16.26
CA ARG A 26 11.40 -2.72 15.15
C ARG A 26 10.22 -3.33 14.41
N ASP A 27 9.05 -3.33 15.02
CA ASP A 27 7.86 -4.01 14.50
C ASP A 27 7.06 -3.12 13.53
N ALA A 28 7.36 -1.82 13.47
CA ALA A 28 6.70 -0.86 12.59
C ALA A 28 7.60 0.34 12.28
N GLN A 29 7.43 0.93 11.10
CA GLN A 29 7.96 2.25 10.79
C GLN A 29 6.91 3.31 11.15
N ILE A 30 7.21 4.13 12.15
CA ILE A 30 6.29 5.14 12.65
C ILE A 30 6.90 6.53 12.45
N PHE A 31 6.14 7.39 11.81
CA PHE A 31 6.52 8.78 11.56
C PHE A 31 5.61 9.72 12.30
N ALA A 32 6.17 10.62 13.10
CA ALA A 32 5.42 11.75 13.63
C ALA A 32 5.51 12.91 12.63
N LEU A 33 4.37 13.43 12.20
CA LEU A 33 4.26 14.52 11.25
C LEU A 33 3.56 15.72 11.87
N THR A 34 4.05 16.92 11.57
CA THR A 34 3.35 18.15 11.89
C THR A 34 2.30 18.38 10.81
N PRO A 35 1.02 18.63 11.15
CA PRO A 35 0.02 18.99 10.16
C PRO A 35 0.43 20.25 9.39
N PRO A 36 0.13 20.36 8.08
CA PRO A 36 0.40 21.55 7.30
C PRO A 36 -0.37 22.75 7.87
N ALA A 37 0.23 23.92 7.79
CA ALA A 37 -0.36 25.16 8.32
C ALA A 37 -1.71 25.53 7.65
N VAL A 38 -1.91 25.09 6.39
CA VAL A 38 -3.14 25.29 5.62
C VAL A 38 -3.71 23.94 5.24
N PRO A 39 -4.91 23.56 5.73
CA PRO A 39 -5.58 22.33 5.33
C PRO A 39 -5.83 22.33 3.81
N GLY A 40 -5.48 21.24 3.13
CA GLY A 40 -5.71 21.06 1.69
C GLY A 40 -4.54 21.42 0.78
N LEU A 41 -3.45 22.02 1.29
CA LEU A 41 -2.22 22.28 0.53
C LEU A 41 -1.23 21.10 0.55
N GLY A 42 -1.72 19.88 0.61
CA GLY A 42 -0.88 18.67 0.61
C GLY A 42 -0.28 18.34 1.97
N GLN A 43 0.30 17.15 2.07
CA GLN A 43 0.92 16.67 3.31
C GLN A 43 2.42 17.02 3.41
N SER A 44 3.00 17.66 2.42
CA SER A 44 4.41 18.00 2.41
C SER A 44 4.65 19.50 2.29
N THR A 45 5.35 20.05 3.26
CA THR A 45 6.10 21.29 3.09
C THR A 45 7.40 20.89 2.37
N GLY A 46 7.63 21.36 1.14
CA GLY A 46 8.84 21.04 0.40
C GLY A 46 8.59 20.87 -1.09
N PHE A 47 9.29 19.93 -1.71
CA PHE A 47 9.14 19.62 -3.13
C PHE A 47 8.54 18.24 -3.36
N GLU A 48 7.94 18.11 -4.52
CA GLU A 48 7.39 16.88 -5.05
C GLU A 48 7.87 16.68 -6.48
N VAL A 49 8.50 15.54 -6.77
CA VAL A 49 9.01 15.20 -8.10
C VAL A 49 8.38 13.91 -8.57
N GLN A 50 7.84 13.92 -9.79
CA GLN A 50 7.31 12.73 -10.47
C GLN A 50 8.36 12.18 -11.44
N ILE A 51 8.76 10.92 -11.24
CA ILE A 51 9.60 10.19 -12.20
C ILE A 51 8.67 9.38 -13.09
N LEU A 52 8.70 9.62 -14.39
CA LEU A 52 7.78 9.01 -15.36
C LEU A 52 8.50 7.97 -16.21
N ASN A 53 7.89 6.80 -16.38
CA ASN A 53 8.36 5.78 -17.32
C ASN A 53 7.85 6.05 -18.74
N SER A 54 8.26 7.15 -19.35
CA SER A 54 7.89 7.49 -20.73
C SER A 54 8.66 6.70 -21.79
N GLY A 55 9.78 6.08 -21.40
CA GLY A 55 10.63 5.26 -22.29
C GLY A 55 10.27 3.78 -22.31
N ASN A 56 9.16 3.36 -21.71
CA ASN A 56 8.72 1.95 -21.62
C ASN A 56 9.81 1.01 -21.06
N LEU A 57 10.53 1.46 -20.05
CA LEU A 57 11.48 0.62 -19.32
C LEU A 57 10.76 -0.57 -18.68
N SER A 58 11.45 -1.71 -18.54
CA SER A 58 10.91 -2.80 -17.73
C SER A 58 10.73 -2.35 -16.27
N PRO A 59 9.88 -3.03 -15.48
CA PRO A 59 9.70 -2.70 -14.05
C PRO A 59 11.01 -2.64 -13.28
N GLU A 60 11.94 -3.57 -13.54
CA GLU A 60 13.26 -3.65 -12.90
C GLU A 60 14.15 -2.47 -13.29
N GLN A 61 14.16 -2.13 -14.59
CA GLN A 61 14.93 -0.99 -15.11
C GLN A 61 14.38 0.32 -14.57
N PHE A 62 13.07 0.46 -14.48
CA PHE A 62 12.41 1.65 -13.94
C PHE A 62 12.67 1.81 -12.44
N THR A 63 12.61 0.71 -11.68
CA THR A 63 13.00 0.68 -10.27
C THR A 63 14.47 1.07 -10.08
N ALA A 64 15.37 0.53 -10.90
CA ALA A 64 16.79 0.89 -10.84
C ALA A 64 17.04 2.38 -11.16
N ALA A 65 16.30 2.96 -12.11
CA ALA A 65 16.36 4.39 -12.41
C ALA A 65 15.87 5.23 -11.23
N ARG A 66 14.75 4.84 -10.61
CA ARG A 66 14.23 5.46 -9.38
C ARG A 66 15.27 5.48 -8.27
N GLU A 67 15.92 4.35 -7.99
CA GLU A 67 16.93 4.26 -6.91
C GLU A 67 18.13 5.17 -7.18
N LYS A 68 18.56 5.31 -8.43
CA LYS A 68 19.64 6.27 -8.78
C LYS A 68 19.26 7.71 -8.47
N VAL A 69 18.04 8.12 -8.86
CA VAL A 69 17.55 9.48 -8.59
C VAL A 69 17.41 9.70 -7.09
N LEU A 70 16.84 8.73 -6.37
CA LEU A 70 16.65 8.81 -4.93
C LEU A 70 18.00 8.89 -4.18
N ALA A 71 18.98 8.10 -4.59
CA ALA A 71 20.32 8.13 -4.02
C ALA A 71 21.03 9.46 -4.25
N ALA A 72 20.94 10.02 -5.48
CA ALA A 72 21.50 11.33 -5.81
C ALA A 72 20.85 12.44 -4.96
N ALA A 73 19.52 12.45 -4.87
CA ALA A 73 18.80 13.43 -4.08
C ALA A 73 19.08 13.33 -2.57
N ARG A 74 19.33 12.13 -2.04
CA ARG A 74 19.73 11.95 -0.63
C ARG A 74 21.16 12.36 -0.34
N ALA A 75 22.02 12.32 -1.34
CA ALA A 75 23.43 12.75 -1.21
C ALA A 75 23.59 14.27 -1.35
N ASP A 76 22.57 14.96 -1.80
CA ASP A 76 22.60 16.41 -1.98
C ASP A 76 22.49 17.12 -0.62
N PRO A 77 23.47 17.99 -0.25
CA PRO A 77 23.46 18.69 1.04
C PRO A 77 22.36 19.77 1.15
N GLU A 78 21.79 20.21 0.05
CA GLU A 78 20.72 21.21 0.02
C GLU A 78 19.34 20.58 0.26
N LEU A 79 19.26 19.24 0.17
CA LEU A 79 18.03 18.48 0.35
C LEU A 79 17.99 17.74 1.69
N SER A 80 16.79 17.62 2.24
CA SER A 80 16.55 16.88 3.48
C SER A 80 15.25 16.08 3.39
N ALA A 81 15.11 15.05 4.26
CA ALA A 81 13.92 14.21 4.35
C ALA A 81 13.46 13.59 3.01
N VAL A 82 14.41 13.34 2.10
CA VAL A 82 14.14 12.79 0.77
C VAL A 82 13.66 11.35 0.89
N ARG A 83 12.44 11.08 0.41
CA ARG A 83 11.78 9.78 0.50
C ARG A 83 10.86 9.51 -0.68
N LEU A 84 10.60 8.25 -0.93
CA LEU A 84 9.51 7.84 -1.82
C LEU A 84 8.16 8.05 -1.12
N GLN A 85 7.16 8.40 -1.91
CA GLN A 85 5.76 8.44 -1.46
C GLN A 85 5.17 7.03 -1.41
N GLU A 86 5.57 6.18 -2.34
CA GLU A 86 5.10 4.80 -2.43
C GLU A 86 5.62 3.97 -1.25
N MET A 87 4.79 3.04 -0.81
CA MET A 87 5.20 2.05 0.17
C MET A 87 6.19 1.05 -0.45
N PRO A 88 7.14 0.53 0.31
CA PRO A 88 8.03 -0.53 -0.15
C PRO A 88 7.25 -1.79 -0.53
N ASP A 89 7.87 -2.64 -1.33
CA ASP A 89 7.32 -3.94 -1.66
C ASP A 89 7.03 -4.73 -0.39
N ILE A 90 5.89 -5.38 -0.37
CA ILE A 90 5.44 -6.22 0.74
C ILE A 90 5.43 -7.69 0.32
N ALA A 91 5.58 -8.57 1.30
CA ALA A 91 5.38 -10.00 1.07
C ALA A 91 3.92 -10.23 0.67
N SER A 92 3.72 -10.80 -0.50
CA SER A 92 2.42 -11.06 -1.12
C SER A 92 2.30 -12.51 -1.54
N LEU A 93 1.13 -13.09 -1.39
CA LEU A 93 0.83 -14.41 -1.94
C LEU A 93 0.53 -14.26 -3.44
N HIS A 94 1.36 -14.88 -4.26
CA HIS A 94 1.12 -15.03 -5.68
C HIS A 94 0.37 -16.33 -5.93
N ILE A 95 -0.78 -16.22 -6.58
CA ILE A 95 -1.64 -17.36 -6.92
C ILE A 95 -1.62 -17.52 -8.43
N GLU A 96 -0.95 -18.55 -8.90
CA GLU A 96 -0.91 -18.93 -10.30
C GLU A 96 -2.03 -19.92 -10.59
N LEU A 97 -2.88 -19.62 -11.58
CA LEU A 97 -4.04 -20.42 -11.95
C LEU A 97 -3.71 -21.28 -13.18
N ASP A 98 -3.96 -22.58 -13.08
CA ASP A 98 -3.93 -23.51 -14.21
C ASP A 98 -5.27 -23.42 -14.97
N HIS A 99 -5.29 -22.65 -16.05
CA HIS A 99 -6.49 -22.41 -16.85
C HIS A 99 -7.05 -23.68 -17.51
N GLN A 100 -6.23 -24.69 -17.79
CA GLN A 100 -6.70 -25.96 -18.34
C GLN A 100 -7.47 -26.74 -17.30
N LYS A 101 -6.95 -26.81 -16.08
CA LYS A 101 -7.65 -27.44 -14.96
C LYS A 101 -8.92 -26.69 -14.57
N LEU A 102 -8.90 -25.33 -14.58
CA LEU A 102 -10.12 -24.55 -14.35
C LEU A 102 -11.21 -24.92 -15.34
N ALA A 103 -10.88 -24.96 -16.64
CA ALA A 103 -11.83 -25.32 -17.69
C ALA A 103 -12.36 -26.74 -17.52
N ALA A 104 -11.50 -27.72 -17.18
CA ALA A 104 -11.89 -29.10 -16.93
C ALA A 104 -12.82 -29.26 -15.73
N LEU A 105 -12.69 -28.41 -14.72
CA LEU A 105 -13.54 -28.36 -13.51
C LEU A 105 -14.80 -27.50 -13.69
N GLY A 106 -15.04 -26.96 -14.89
CA GLY A 106 -16.18 -26.08 -15.16
C GLY A 106 -16.11 -24.75 -14.42
N LEU A 107 -14.90 -24.30 -14.02
CA LEU A 107 -14.63 -23.05 -13.32
C LEU A 107 -14.18 -21.97 -14.27
N THR A 108 -14.48 -20.71 -13.92
CA THR A 108 -13.92 -19.53 -14.58
C THR A 108 -13.01 -18.75 -13.62
N GLN A 109 -12.11 -17.94 -14.17
CA GLN A 109 -11.31 -17.03 -13.37
C GLN A 109 -12.18 -16.05 -12.55
N ALA A 110 -13.35 -15.68 -13.08
CA ALA A 110 -14.28 -14.82 -12.36
C ALA A 110 -14.84 -15.50 -11.10
N ASP A 111 -15.13 -16.80 -11.16
CA ASP A 111 -15.59 -17.56 -9.99
C ASP A 111 -14.52 -17.61 -8.91
N VAL A 112 -13.26 -17.86 -9.31
CA VAL A 112 -12.10 -17.84 -8.42
C VAL A 112 -11.92 -16.46 -7.76
N ASN A 113 -11.91 -15.41 -8.57
CA ASN A 113 -11.74 -14.04 -8.08
C ASN A 113 -12.87 -13.62 -7.13
N THR A 114 -14.13 -14.01 -7.44
CA THR A 114 -15.28 -13.74 -6.58
C THR A 114 -15.14 -14.44 -5.23
N THR A 115 -14.70 -15.71 -5.23
CA THR A 115 -14.48 -16.47 -3.99
C THR A 115 -13.37 -15.84 -3.16
N LEU A 116 -12.21 -15.50 -3.78
CA LEU A 116 -11.09 -14.86 -3.10
C LEU A 116 -11.48 -13.50 -2.53
N SER A 117 -12.08 -12.64 -3.34
CA SER A 117 -12.47 -11.30 -2.88
C SER A 117 -13.48 -11.36 -1.73
N THR A 118 -14.42 -12.31 -1.78
CA THR A 118 -15.39 -12.50 -0.69
C THR A 118 -14.72 -13.02 0.57
N ALA A 119 -13.85 -14.03 0.45
CA ALA A 119 -13.22 -14.68 1.59
C ALA A 119 -12.20 -13.76 2.29
N TRP A 120 -11.29 -13.16 1.53
CA TRP A 120 -10.19 -12.34 2.07
C TRP A 120 -10.50 -10.85 2.12
N GLY A 121 -11.07 -10.29 1.04
CA GLY A 121 -11.35 -8.86 0.92
C GLY A 121 -12.62 -8.38 1.63
N GLY A 122 -13.57 -9.28 1.78
CA GLY A 122 -14.91 -8.94 2.21
C GLY A 122 -15.76 -8.39 1.05
N ARG A 123 -16.94 -8.98 0.87
CA ARG A 123 -17.90 -8.57 -0.16
C ARG A 123 -19.03 -7.77 0.46
N TYR A 124 -19.24 -6.57 -0.03
CA TYR A 124 -20.44 -5.81 0.26
C TYR A 124 -21.67 -6.51 -0.31
N ILE A 125 -22.71 -6.69 0.52
CA ILE A 125 -23.95 -7.38 0.15
C ILE A 125 -25.10 -6.39 0.01
N ASN A 126 -25.33 -5.56 1.03
CA ASN A 126 -26.43 -4.59 1.06
C ASN A 126 -26.26 -3.62 2.24
N ASP A 127 -27.14 -2.64 2.29
CA ASP A 127 -27.29 -1.71 3.40
C ASP A 127 -28.53 -2.04 4.23
N PHE A 128 -28.50 -1.67 5.50
CA PHE A 128 -29.68 -1.63 6.34
C PHE A 128 -29.71 -0.34 7.19
N VAL A 129 -30.89 0.04 7.63
CA VAL A 129 -31.07 1.22 8.47
C VAL A 129 -31.20 0.77 9.93
N ASP A 130 -30.35 1.32 10.79
CA ASP A 130 -30.37 1.10 12.22
C ASP A 130 -30.19 2.43 12.93
N GLU A 131 -31.12 2.76 13.83
CA GLU A 131 -31.17 4.05 14.57
C GLU A 131 -31.07 5.28 13.66
N GLY A 132 -31.72 5.26 12.49
CA GLY A 132 -31.70 6.35 11.51
C GLY A 132 -30.39 6.50 10.72
N ARG A 133 -29.44 5.56 10.86
CA ARG A 133 -28.18 5.53 10.11
C ARG A 133 -28.13 4.36 9.16
N VAL A 134 -27.63 4.61 7.93
CA VAL A 134 -27.36 3.55 6.95
C VAL A 134 -26.08 2.82 7.37
N LYS A 135 -26.18 1.52 7.60
CA LYS A 135 -25.06 0.62 7.90
C LYS A 135 -24.88 -0.39 6.79
N ARG A 136 -23.63 -0.68 6.44
CA ARG A 136 -23.28 -1.61 5.37
C ARG A 136 -23.07 -3.02 5.90
N VAL A 137 -23.59 -4.01 5.17
CA VAL A 137 -23.39 -5.44 5.45
C VAL A 137 -22.27 -5.97 4.56
N TYR A 138 -21.26 -6.56 5.18
CA TYR A 138 -20.18 -7.26 4.49
C TYR A 138 -20.15 -8.73 4.89
N VAL A 139 -19.84 -9.61 3.94
CA VAL A 139 -19.55 -11.01 4.19
C VAL A 139 -18.07 -11.24 3.95
N GLN A 140 -17.41 -11.85 4.93
CA GLN A 140 -15.99 -12.18 4.88
C GLN A 140 -15.76 -13.50 5.62
N ALA A 141 -14.70 -14.23 5.27
CA ALA A 141 -14.29 -15.38 6.06
C ALA A 141 -13.86 -14.97 7.46
N ASP A 142 -14.14 -15.83 8.45
CA ASP A 142 -13.59 -15.63 9.79
C ASP A 142 -12.05 -15.74 9.77
N MET A 143 -11.39 -15.01 10.67
CA MET A 143 -9.94 -14.86 10.74
C MET A 143 -9.21 -16.21 10.74
N GLN A 144 -9.72 -17.20 11.46
CA GLN A 144 -9.13 -18.54 11.55
C GLN A 144 -9.04 -19.29 10.22
N TYR A 145 -9.81 -18.89 9.20
CA TYR A 145 -9.85 -19.52 7.87
C TYR A 145 -9.14 -18.70 6.78
N ARG A 146 -8.49 -17.59 7.13
CA ARG A 146 -7.78 -16.72 6.21
C ARG A 146 -6.49 -16.14 6.77
N ALA A 147 -5.96 -16.71 7.86
CA ALA A 147 -4.77 -16.21 8.53
C ALA A 147 -3.47 -16.75 7.93
N LYS A 148 -3.51 -17.89 7.26
CA LYS A 148 -2.33 -18.60 6.75
C LYS A 148 -2.47 -18.95 5.28
N PRO A 149 -1.35 -19.07 4.53
CA PRO A 149 -1.38 -19.51 3.12
C PRO A 149 -2.06 -20.86 2.93
N GLU A 150 -1.89 -21.78 3.90
CA GLU A 150 -2.46 -23.12 3.86
C GLU A 150 -3.99 -23.08 3.90
N ASP A 151 -4.58 -22.09 4.55
CA ASP A 151 -6.04 -21.91 4.61
C ASP A 151 -6.60 -21.71 3.20
N LEU A 152 -5.86 -21.02 2.32
CA LEU A 152 -6.26 -20.79 0.94
C LEU A 152 -6.44 -22.11 0.17
N ALA A 153 -5.56 -23.09 0.37
CA ALA A 153 -5.62 -24.38 -0.31
C ALA A 153 -6.89 -25.18 0.06
N ALA A 154 -7.43 -24.95 1.26
CA ALA A 154 -8.63 -25.62 1.75
C ALA A 154 -9.94 -24.98 1.24
N TRP A 155 -9.89 -23.75 0.75
CA TRP A 155 -11.07 -23.09 0.20
C TRP A 155 -11.53 -23.76 -1.08
N GLN A 156 -12.85 -23.68 -1.33
CA GLN A 156 -13.46 -24.32 -2.49
C GLN A 156 -14.20 -23.29 -3.35
N VAL A 157 -14.12 -23.48 -4.64
CA VAL A 157 -14.85 -22.68 -5.64
C VAL A 157 -15.96 -23.55 -6.22
N ARG A 158 -17.14 -22.98 -6.38
CA ARG A 158 -18.30 -23.65 -6.97
C ARG A 158 -18.25 -23.57 -8.49
N GLY A 159 -18.22 -24.72 -9.14
CA GLY A 159 -18.34 -24.83 -10.60
C GLY A 159 -19.78 -24.68 -11.08
N ARG A 160 -19.96 -24.58 -12.40
CA ARG A 160 -21.24 -24.42 -13.05
C ARG A 160 -22.23 -25.53 -12.74
N ASP A 161 -21.75 -26.75 -12.60
CA ASP A 161 -22.54 -27.94 -12.29
C ASP A 161 -22.83 -28.09 -10.79
N GLY A 162 -22.48 -27.08 -9.99
CA GLY A 162 -22.64 -27.09 -8.55
C GLY A 162 -21.57 -27.88 -7.80
N GLN A 163 -20.63 -28.50 -8.49
CA GLN A 163 -19.50 -29.21 -7.90
C GLN A 163 -18.55 -28.21 -7.24
N MET A 164 -17.99 -28.61 -6.10
CA MET A 164 -17.01 -27.81 -5.36
C MET A 164 -15.60 -28.31 -5.66
N ALA A 165 -14.70 -27.40 -6.03
CA ALA A 165 -13.30 -27.73 -6.31
C ALA A 165 -12.38 -26.93 -5.37
N PRO A 166 -11.45 -27.59 -4.66
CA PRO A 166 -10.51 -26.92 -3.80
C PRO A 166 -9.46 -26.14 -4.62
N PHE A 167 -8.98 -25.02 -4.07
CA PHE A 167 -7.94 -24.20 -4.72
C PHE A 167 -6.69 -24.99 -5.08
N SER A 168 -6.31 -25.98 -4.25
CA SER A 168 -5.18 -26.87 -4.51
C SER A 168 -5.30 -27.70 -5.79
N ALA A 169 -6.50 -27.86 -6.34
CA ALA A 169 -6.71 -28.64 -7.56
C ALA A 169 -6.30 -27.90 -8.83
N PHE A 170 -6.34 -26.55 -8.82
CA PHE A 170 -6.15 -25.72 -10.00
C PHE A 170 -5.22 -24.52 -9.79
N SER A 171 -4.61 -24.36 -8.64
CA SER A 171 -3.70 -23.23 -8.37
C SER A 171 -2.41 -23.67 -7.69
N THR A 172 -1.37 -22.90 -7.92
CA THR A 172 -0.10 -22.95 -7.19
C THR A 172 0.07 -21.65 -6.43
N ILE A 173 0.47 -21.75 -5.16
CA ILE A 173 0.62 -20.59 -4.28
C ILE A 173 2.10 -20.45 -3.92
N SER A 174 2.63 -19.26 -4.07
CA SER A 174 4.01 -18.92 -3.72
C SER A 174 4.10 -17.53 -3.07
N TRP A 175 5.13 -17.33 -2.27
CA TRP A 175 5.45 -15.99 -1.77
C TRP A 175 6.22 -15.20 -2.82
N SER A 176 5.85 -13.95 -3.00
CA SER A 176 6.59 -12.97 -3.81
C SER A 176 6.64 -11.63 -3.08
N MET A 177 7.61 -10.81 -3.44
CA MET A 177 7.60 -9.39 -3.07
C MET A 177 6.88 -8.62 -4.17
N ALA A 178 5.90 -7.83 -3.79
CA ALA A 178 5.12 -7.03 -4.73
C ALA A 178 4.77 -5.66 -4.15
N PRO A 179 4.74 -4.60 -4.99
CA PRO A 179 4.31 -3.29 -4.55
C PRO A 179 2.82 -3.34 -4.15
N PRO A 180 2.44 -2.73 -3.02
CA PRO A 180 1.04 -2.71 -2.58
C PRO A 180 0.13 -1.84 -3.46
N GLY A 181 0.71 -1.00 -4.30
CA GLY A 181 0.02 -0.16 -5.26
C GLY A 181 0.92 0.28 -6.39
N LEU A 182 0.32 0.58 -7.54
CA LEU A 182 1.00 1.11 -8.71
C LEU A 182 0.47 2.50 -9.01
N SER A 183 1.36 3.48 -9.08
CA SER A 183 1.02 4.87 -9.33
C SER A 183 1.17 5.23 -10.81
N ARG A 184 0.28 6.09 -11.29
CA ARG A 184 0.38 6.69 -12.64
C ARG A 184 0.16 8.19 -12.55
N PHE A 185 0.97 8.94 -13.27
CA PHE A 185 0.79 10.36 -13.47
C PHE A 185 0.43 10.61 -14.93
N ASN A 186 -0.71 11.23 -15.19
CA ASN A 186 -1.24 11.42 -16.55
C ASN A 186 -1.27 10.12 -17.40
N GLY A 187 -1.61 8.99 -16.76
CA GLY A 187 -1.67 7.69 -17.41
C GLY A 187 -0.33 6.97 -17.59
N ILE A 188 0.80 7.62 -17.32
CA ILE A 188 2.15 7.06 -17.43
C ILE A 188 2.56 6.47 -16.07
N PRO A 189 3.14 5.26 -16.00
CA PRO A 189 3.66 4.71 -14.75
C PRO A 189 4.65 5.68 -14.11
N SER A 190 4.48 5.94 -12.82
CA SER A 190 5.27 6.96 -12.13
C SER A 190 5.68 6.52 -10.73
N TYR A 191 6.78 7.10 -10.26
CA TYR A 191 7.17 7.15 -8.85
C TYR A 191 7.22 8.59 -8.38
N GLN A 192 6.83 8.83 -7.13
CA GLN A 192 6.81 10.15 -6.54
C GLN A 192 7.88 10.25 -5.45
N ILE A 193 8.76 11.24 -5.58
CA ILE A 193 9.76 11.58 -4.57
C ILE A 193 9.33 12.85 -3.86
N LEU A 194 9.34 12.81 -2.55
CA LEU A 194 9.10 13.95 -1.66
C LEU A 194 10.38 14.31 -0.94
N GLY A 195 10.57 15.60 -0.69
CA GLY A 195 11.68 16.08 0.11
C GLY A 195 11.46 17.51 0.57
N GLN A 196 12.41 18.02 1.31
CA GLN A 196 12.40 19.39 1.83
C GLN A 196 13.77 20.04 1.58
N ALA A 197 13.83 21.36 1.58
CA ALA A 197 15.10 22.05 1.64
C ALA A 197 15.80 21.74 2.98
N ALA A 198 17.11 21.58 2.95
CA ALA A 198 17.90 21.41 4.16
C ALA A 198 17.89 22.71 5.01
N PRO A 199 18.13 22.63 6.32
CA PRO A 199 18.20 23.83 7.16
C PRO A 199 19.21 24.86 6.61
N GLY A 200 18.74 26.08 6.37
CA GLY A 200 19.55 27.17 5.81
C GLY A 200 19.37 27.39 4.31
N TYR A 201 18.66 26.50 3.62
CA TYR A 201 18.32 26.61 2.20
C TYR A 201 16.85 26.97 1.99
N SER A 202 16.55 27.63 0.88
CA SER A 202 15.19 27.98 0.49
C SER A 202 14.60 26.95 -0.47
N SER A 203 13.29 26.67 -0.37
CA SER A 203 12.60 25.82 -1.34
C SER A 203 12.48 26.40 -2.74
N GLY A 204 12.93 27.62 -2.95
CA GLY A 204 12.95 28.32 -4.24
C GLY A 204 14.33 28.36 -4.92
N GLU A 205 15.35 27.82 -4.29
CA GLU A 205 16.69 27.62 -4.88
C GLU A 205 16.75 26.29 -5.60
#